data_5f82b6ee5f35c740b8c9e472441c24f4
#
_entry.id   5f82b6ee5f35c740b8c9e472441c24f4
#
_cell.length_a   1.000
_cell.length_b   1.000
_cell.length_c   1.000
_cell.angle_alpha   90.00
_cell.angle_beta   90.00
_cell.angle_gamma   90.00
#
_symmetry.space_group_name_H-M   'P 1'
#
loop_
_entity.id
_entity.type
_entity.pdbx_description
1 polymer ?
#
loop_
_entity_poly.entity_id
_entity_poly.type
_entity_poly.pdbx_seq_one_letter_code
_entity_poly.pdbx_strand_id
1 'polypeptide(L)'
;MGKSKLSGAWGEALAAEFLRKKHYSIVAAGYSCRFGEIDLIATDRKYLVFVEVKLRKSANFAKAMEYVDRRKQDKLRITASMYLSQNPTKLQPRFDVIEIYAPDATATIHPEIRHMEDAFQ
;
A
#
# COMPACT_ATOMS: atom_id res chain seq x y z
N MET A 1 -11.67 13.37 1.87
CA MET A 1 -12.30 12.24 1.21
C MET A 1 -11.27 11.29 0.69
N GLY A 2 -11.47 10.03 0.86
CA GLY A 2 -10.55 9.05 0.35
C GLY A 2 -10.69 8.83 -1.16
N LYS A 3 -10.04 7.79 -1.64
CA LYS A 3 -10.15 7.37 -3.03
C LYS A 3 -11.58 6.95 -3.32
N SER A 4 -12.05 7.19 -4.55
CA SER A 4 -13.31 6.62 -4.95
C SER A 4 -13.15 5.10 -4.96
N LYS A 5 -14.26 4.38 -4.81
CA LYS A 5 -14.22 2.94 -4.75
C LYS A 5 -13.58 2.34 -6.01
N LEU A 6 -13.93 2.87 -7.18
CA LEU A 6 -13.40 2.39 -8.44
C LEU A 6 -11.90 2.69 -8.58
N SER A 7 -11.49 3.92 -8.26
CA SER A 7 -10.08 4.31 -8.35
C SER A 7 -9.23 3.53 -7.36
N GLY A 8 -9.75 3.30 -6.16
CA GLY A 8 -9.05 2.52 -5.15
C GLY A 8 -8.78 1.10 -5.61
N ALA A 9 -9.82 0.44 -6.14
CA ALA A 9 -9.69 -0.92 -6.63
C ALA A 9 -8.71 -1.00 -7.80
N TRP A 10 -8.77 -0.04 -8.71
CA TRP A 10 -7.88 0.01 -9.86
C TRP A 10 -6.42 0.18 -9.41
N GLY A 11 -6.17 1.09 -8.48
CA GLY A 11 -4.83 1.33 -7.96
C GLY A 11 -4.27 0.12 -7.22
N GLU A 12 -5.11 -0.51 -6.40
CA GLU A 12 -4.69 -1.71 -5.66
C GLU A 12 -4.36 -2.86 -6.62
N ALA A 13 -5.14 -3.01 -7.69
CA ALA A 13 -4.87 -4.04 -8.69
C ALA A 13 -3.54 -3.81 -9.40
N LEU A 14 -3.24 -2.56 -9.76
CA LEU A 14 -1.96 -2.22 -10.37
C LEU A 14 -0.79 -2.46 -9.42
N ALA A 15 -0.95 -2.07 -8.16
CA ALA A 15 0.10 -2.27 -7.16
C ALA A 15 0.34 -3.77 -6.92
N ALA A 16 -0.72 -4.57 -6.87
CA ALA A 16 -0.60 -6.01 -6.69
C ALA A 16 0.15 -6.64 -7.86
N GLU A 17 -0.19 -6.26 -9.09
CA GLU A 17 0.51 -6.76 -10.28
C GLU A 17 1.97 -6.38 -10.25
N PHE A 18 2.27 -5.13 -9.90
CA PHE A 18 3.65 -4.64 -9.77
C PHE A 18 4.44 -5.48 -8.77
N LEU A 19 3.84 -5.76 -7.61
CA LEU A 19 4.50 -6.57 -6.58
C LEU A 19 4.71 -8.01 -7.03
N ARG A 20 3.73 -8.60 -7.72
CA ARG A 20 3.88 -9.97 -8.24
C ARG A 20 5.06 -10.07 -9.21
N LYS A 21 5.26 -9.05 -10.02
CA LYS A 21 6.41 -9.01 -10.95
C LYS A 21 7.73 -8.90 -10.20
N LYS A 22 7.71 -8.40 -8.97
CA LYS A 22 8.89 -8.35 -8.10
C LYS A 22 8.99 -9.59 -7.21
N HIS A 23 8.20 -10.61 -7.49
CA HIS A 23 8.22 -11.90 -6.80
C HIS A 23 7.62 -11.88 -5.40
N TYR A 24 6.75 -10.92 -5.13
CA TYR A 24 5.94 -10.96 -3.92
C TYR A 24 4.69 -11.80 -4.15
N SER A 25 4.22 -12.43 -3.07
CA SER A 25 2.91 -13.08 -3.06
C SER A 25 1.93 -12.14 -2.38
N ILE A 26 0.75 -11.97 -2.97
CA ILE A 26 -0.28 -11.13 -2.37
C ILE A 26 -1.10 -11.99 -1.41
N VAL A 27 -1.08 -11.61 -0.13
CA VAL A 27 -1.75 -12.34 0.93
C VAL A 27 -3.18 -11.84 1.11
N ALA A 28 -3.38 -10.53 1.03
CA ALA A 28 -4.69 -9.95 1.22
C ALA A 28 -4.76 -8.60 0.50
N ALA A 29 -5.96 -8.25 0.05
CA ALA A 29 -6.26 -6.96 -0.53
C ALA A 29 -7.44 -6.37 0.24
N GLY A 30 -7.28 -5.14 0.73
CA GLY A 30 -8.36 -4.47 1.44
C GLY A 30 -8.62 -4.99 2.84
N TYR A 31 -7.58 -5.43 3.57
CA TYR A 31 -7.78 -5.84 4.95
C TYR A 31 -8.30 -4.67 5.78
N SER A 32 -9.35 -4.89 6.55
CA SER A 32 -9.89 -3.86 7.41
C SER A 32 -10.31 -4.41 8.76
N CYS A 33 -10.29 -3.54 9.76
CA CYS A 33 -10.77 -3.84 11.10
C CYS A 33 -11.27 -2.52 11.70
N ARG A 34 -11.69 -2.55 12.97
CA ARG A 34 -12.22 -1.33 13.61
C ARG A 34 -11.20 -0.21 13.74
N PHE A 35 -9.91 -0.51 13.63
CA PHE A 35 -8.85 0.49 13.78
C PHE A 35 -8.46 1.15 12.46
N GLY A 36 -8.81 0.56 11.32
CA GLY A 36 -8.45 1.09 10.02
C GLY A 36 -8.36 0.00 8.98
N GLU A 37 -7.70 0.34 7.87
CA GLU A 37 -7.55 -0.61 6.77
C GLU A 37 -6.16 -0.54 6.17
N ILE A 38 -5.76 -1.62 5.51
CA ILE A 38 -4.48 -1.75 4.81
C ILE A 38 -4.80 -2.15 3.39
N ASP A 39 -4.26 -1.41 2.42
CA ASP A 39 -4.59 -1.62 1.02
C ASP A 39 -4.16 -2.99 0.52
N LEU A 40 -2.92 -3.38 0.79
CA LEU A 40 -2.40 -4.68 0.39
C LEU A 40 -1.51 -5.25 1.48
N ILE A 41 -1.51 -6.57 1.60
CA ILE A 41 -0.56 -7.29 2.43
C ILE A 41 0.13 -8.31 1.52
N ALA A 42 1.46 -8.29 1.50
CA ALA A 42 2.25 -9.12 0.60
C ALA A 42 3.43 -9.74 1.34
N THR A 43 3.95 -10.83 0.81
CA THR A 43 5.11 -11.49 1.40
C THR A 43 6.15 -11.78 0.35
N ASP A 44 7.41 -11.74 0.78
CA ASP A 44 8.50 -12.38 0.06
C ASP A 44 9.16 -13.39 1.02
N ARG A 45 10.41 -13.77 0.76
CA ARG A 45 11.08 -14.76 1.60
C ARG A 45 11.35 -14.27 3.02
N LYS A 46 11.46 -12.97 3.22
CA LYS A 46 11.95 -12.38 4.45
C LYS A 46 10.91 -11.52 5.16
N TYR A 47 10.05 -10.85 4.39
CA TYR A 47 9.18 -9.81 4.93
C TYR A 47 7.71 -10.12 4.74
N LEU A 48 6.92 -9.70 5.74
CA LEU A 48 5.48 -9.51 5.58
C LEU A 48 5.28 -8.01 5.46
N VAL A 49 4.79 -7.57 4.30
CA VAL A 49 4.77 -6.16 3.94
C VAL A 49 3.35 -5.63 3.96
N PHE A 50 3.13 -4.55 4.72
CA PHE A 50 1.87 -3.83 4.75
C PHE A 50 2.03 -2.64 3.83
N VAL A 51 1.21 -2.57 2.78
CA VAL A 51 1.40 -1.62 1.69
C VAL A 51 0.26 -0.60 1.65
N GLU A 52 0.63 0.67 1.66
CA GLU A 52 -0.30 1.78 1.42
C GLU A 52 -0.16 2.20 -0.04
N VAL A 53 -1.27 2.24 -0.78
CA VAL A 53 -1.29 2.61 -2.19
C VAL A 53 -1.80 4.03 -2.31
N LYS A 54 -1.04 4.89 -2.98
CA LYS A 54 -1.38 6.30 -3.19
C LYS A 54 -1.50 6.59 -4.66
N LEU A 55 -2.66 7.11 -5.07
CA LEU A 55 -2.85 7.59 -6.42
C LEU A 55 -2.52 9.08 -6.47
N ARG A 56 -1.70 9.47 -7.44
CA ARG A 56 -1.29 10.85 -7.63
C ARG A 56 -1.61 11.27 -9.05
N LYS A 57 -2.07 12.51 -9.22
CA LYS A 57 -2.31 13.05 -10.56
C LYS A 57 -1.04 13.57 -11.19
N SER A 58 -0.08 14.01 -10.39
CA SER A 58 1.15 14.59 -10.87
C SER A 58 2.29 14.25 -9.95
N ALA A 59 3.43 13.87 -10.52
CA ALA A 59 4.65 13.60 -9.77
C ALA A 59 5.18 14.86 -9.08
N ASN A 60 4.85 16.04 -9.61
CA ASN A 60 5.35 17.30 -9.06
C ASN A 60 4.82 17.61 -7.67
N PHE A 61 3.70 17.02 -7.30
CA PHE A 61 3.10 17.23 -5.99
C PHE A 61 3.42 16.10 -5.01
N ALA A 62 4.15 15.10 -5.44
CA ALA A 62 4.44 13.95 -4.60
C ALA A 62 5.72 14.20 -3.81
N LYS A 63 5.58 14.70 -2.60
CA LYS A 63 6.70 14.86 -1.68
C LYS A 63 6.65 13.76 -0.65
N ALA A 64 7.83 13.36 -0.17
CA ALA A 64 7.94 12.24 0.76
C ALA A 64 7.00 12.39 1.97
N MET A 65 6.95 13.58 2.55
CA MET A 65 6.13 13.80 3.74
C MET A 65 4.64 13.81 3.48
N GLU A 66 4.23 13.81 2.20
CA GLU A 66 2.82 13.75 1.84
C GLU A 66 2.33 12.32 1.64
N TYR A 67 3.21 11.35 1.76
CA TYR A 67 2.85 9.96 1.56
C TYR A 67 1.95 9.46 2.67
N VAL A 68 2.47 9.49 3.89
CA VAL A 68 1.75 8.98 5.05
C VAL A 68 2.22 9.78 6.25
N ASP A 69 1.32 10.58 6.83
CA ASP A 69 1.67 11.39 8.00
C ASP A 69 1.70 10.53 9.26
N ARG A 70 2.13 11.12 10.37
CA ARG A 70 2.31 10.40 11.62
C ARG A 70 1.01 9.76 12.12
N ARG A 71 -0.10 10.46 12.00
CA ARG A 71 -1.40 9.94 12.44
C ARG A 71 -1.79 8.71 11.63
N LYS A 72 -1.60 8.77 10.32
CA LYS A 72 -1.90 7.65 9.43
C LYS A 72 -0.97 6.48 9.73
N GLN A 73 0.31 6.76 9.98
CA GLN A 73 1.27 5.72 10.35
C GLN A 73 0.84 4.99 11.62
N ASP A 74 0.38 5.73 12.62
CA ASP A 74 -0.07 5.13 13.88
C ASP A 74 -1.27 4.22 13.66
N LYS A 75 -2.21 4.63 12.82
CA LYS A 75 -3.36 3.80 12.48
C LYS A 75 -2.93 2.53 11.76
N LEU A 76 -1.98 2.65 10.84
CA LEU A 76 -1.48 1.50 10.10
C LEU A 76 -0.75 0.53 11.04
N ARG A 77 0.02 1.04 12.00
CA ARG A 77 0.70 0.19 12.98
C ARG A 77 -0.30 -0.60 13.82
N ILE A 78 -1.35 0.06 14.29
CA ILE A 78 -2.38 -0.60 15.09
C ILE A 78 -3.11 -1.66 14.26
N THR A 79 -3.48 -1.31 13.03
CA THR A 79 -4.17 -2.23 12.14
C THR A 79 -3.31 -3.43 11.81
N ALA A 80 -2.01 -3.20 11.55
CA ALA A 80 -1.06 -4.27 11.28
C ALA A 80 -0.90 -5.18 12.49
N SER A 81 -0.87 -4.61 13.70
CA SER A 81 -0.78 -5.39 14.93
C SER A 81 -1.99 -6.31 15.08
N MET A 82 -3.17 -5.81 14.74
CA MET A 82 -4.38 -6.62 14.76
C MET A 82 -4.26 -7.80 13.78
N TYR A 83 -3.80 -7.51 12.56
CA TYR A 83 -3.61 -8.56 11.57
C TYR A 83 -2.62 -9.62 12.08
N LEU A 84 -1.50 -9.18 12.63
CA LEU A 84 -0.46 -10.10 13.12
C LEU A 84 -0.92 -10.94 14.30
N SER A 85 -1.80 -10.38 15.14
CA SER A 85 -2.34 -11.14 16.26
C SER A 85 -3.21 -12.30 15.80
N GLN A 86 -3.85 -12.14 14.65
CA GLN A 86 -4.73 -13.16 14.05
C GLN A 86 -4.00 -14.06 13.06
N ASN A 87 -2.86 -13.62 12.57
CA ASN A 87 -2.08 -14.33 11.56
C ASN A 87 -0.60 -14.32 11.94
N PRO A 88 -0.21 -15.10 12.95
CA PRO A 88 1.18 -15.11 13.40
C PRO A 88 2.12 -15.55 12.28
N THR A 89 3.30 -14.94 12.22
CA THR A 89 4.28 -15.24 11.20
C THR A 89 5.69 -15.04 11.74
N LYS A 90 6.65 -15.75 11.14
CA LYS A 90 8.07 -15.56 11.45
C LYS A 90 8.71 -14.50 10.55
N LEU A 91 7.97 -14.03 9.55
CA LEU A 91 8.47 -13.01 8.63
C LEU A 91 8.57 -11.66 9.34
N GLN A 92 9.53 -10.86 8.91
CA GLN A 92 9.73 -9.53 9.48
C GLN A 92 8.68 -8.57 8.94
N PRO A 93 7.90 -7.90 9.80
CA PRO A 93 6.94 -6.89 9.31
C PRO A 93 7.66 -5.68 8.73
N ARG A 94 7.08 -5.12 7.68
CA ARG A 94 7.62 -3.95 7.01
C ARG A 94 6.48 -3.13 6.43
N PHE A 95 6.61 -1.79 6.48
CA PHE A 95 5.60 -0.88 5.92
C PHE A 95 6.15 -0.23 4.66
N ASP A 96 5.45 -0.42 3.54
CA ASP A 96 5.84 0.13 2.26
C ASP A 96 4.76 1.07 1.74
N VAL A 97 5.15 1.97 0.85
CA VAL A 97 4.21 2.83 0.14
C VAL A 97 4.43 2.63 -1.36
N ILE A 98 3.35 2.46 -2.11
CA ILE A 98 3.39 2.42 -3.56
C ILE A 98 2.62 3.62 -4.08
N GLU A 99 3.30 4.47 -4.84
CA GLU A 99 2.67 5.62 -5.50
C GLU A 99 2.42 5.28 -6.96
N ILE A 100 1.23 5.63 -7.43
CA ILE A 100 0.85 5.44 -8.83
C ILE A 100 0.49 6.81 -9.39
N TYR A 101 1.27 7.26 -10.37
CA TYR A 101 1.04 8.55 -11.02
C TYR A 101 0.13 8.34 -12.20
N ALA A 102 -1.09 8.83 -12.08
CA ALA A 102 -2.16 8.58 -13.02
C ALA A 102 -2.88 9.89 -13.36
N PRO A 103 -2.31 10.71 -14.27
CA PRO A 103 -2.88 12.03 -14.58
C PRO A 103 -4.32 11.97 -15.11
N ASP A 104 -4.67 10.88 -15.77
CA ASP A 104 -6.02 10.70 -16.31
C ASP A 104 -6.82 9.67 -15.50
N ALA A 105 -6.50 9.53 -14.22
CA ALA A 105 -7.15 8.57 -13.32
C ALA A 105 -7.14 7.17 -13.95
N THR A 106 -8.26 6.47 -13.95
CA THR A 106 -8.32 5.10 -14.46
C THR A 106 -8.15 5.00 -15.96
N ALA A 107 -8.20 6.13 -16.69
CA ALA A 107 -7.97 6.16 -18.13
C ALA A 107 -6.48 6.31 -18.47
N THR A 108 -5.62 6.45 -17.50
CA THR A 108 -4.19 6.63 -17.73
C THR A 108 -3.59 5.42 -18.41
N ILE A 109 -2.85 5.70 -19.52
CA ILE A 109 -2.08 4.68 -20.22
C ILE A 109 -0.67 4.71 -19.67
N HIS A 110 -0.13 3.57 -19.27
CA HIS A 110 1.22 3.44 -18.71
C HIS A 110 1.46 4.32 -17.48
N PRO A 111 0.68 4.15 -16.40
CA PRO A 111 0.93 4.91 -15.17
C PRO A 111 2.31 4.59 -14.62
N GLU A 112 2.98 5.61 -14.10
CA GLU A 112 4.26 5.42 -13.45
C GLU A 112 4.03 4.92 -12.03
N ILE A 113 4.78 3.90 -11.61
CA ILE A 113 4.63 3.30 -10.28
C ILE A 113 5.96 3.43 -9.55
N ARG A 114 5.92 3.95 -8.32
CA ARG A 114 7.08 4.04 -7.45
C ARG A 114 6.82 3.28 -6.17
N HIS A 115 7.78 2.45 -5.79
CA HIS A 115 7.69 1.61 -4.60
C HIS A 115 8.73 2.09 -3.59
N MET A 116 8.26 2.59 -2.45
CA MET A 116 9.12 2.97 -1.34
C MET A 116 9.11 1.86 -0.31
N GLU A 117 10.17 1.09 -0.24
CA GLU A 117 10.30 0.01 0.73
C GLU A 117 10.70 0.58 2.08
N ASP A 118 10.12 -0.01 3.14
CA ASP A 118 10.43 0.40 4.51
C ASP A 118 10.25 1.91 4.69
N ALA A 119 9.11 2.40 4.21
CA ALA A 119 8.83 3.83 4.16
C ALA A 119 8.70 4.45 5.55
N PHE A 120 8.29 3.67 6.55
CA PHE A 120 8.27 4.06 7.96
C PHE A 120 8.28 2.80 8.80
N GLN A 121 8.56 2.97 10.09
CA GLN A 121 8.73 1.81 10.99
C GLN A 121 7.54 1.58 11.91
#